data_757ae4bdca5bcd3ca6e5dd3b08f46af6
#
_entry.id   757ae4bdca5bcd3ca6e5dd3b08f46af6
#
_cell.length_a   1.000
_cell.length_b   1.000
_cell.length_c   1.000
_cell.angle_alpha   90.00
_cell.angle_beta   90.00
_cell.angle_gamma   90.00
#
_symmetry.space_group_name_H-M   'P 1'
#
loop_
_entity.id
_entity.type
_entity.pdbx_description
1 polymer ?
#
loop_
_entity_poly.entity_id
_entity_poly.type
_entity_poly.pdbx_seq_one_letter_code
_entity_poly.pdbx_strand_id
1 'polypeptide(L)'
;MTTEGTVTNTRGLARGILIAAACSALASHAQVGPSPAEKAAYKGLHAAAVRGDAPVIKALIAKGEKPDVRDGYARTPLHVAAYGGHHEAMRALVAAGANPNALERDRYDIITIAAVANDVATLKVALELGCSAKNITSRYDGTALIAAAHLGHAAVVRMLIGAGAPLDHVNNLGWTALIESIVLGNGGPRHTETLKALVEAGANVNLADRNGQTPLTLARRRGFVEMVKLLERAGAR
;
A
#
# COMPACT_ATOMS: atom_id res chain seq x y z
N MET A 1 -45.53 23.27 -35.48
CA MET A 1 -45.21 22.03 -34.78
C MET A 1 -43.72 21.85 -34.88
N THR A 2 -43.00 22.29 -33.88
CA THR A 2 -41.54 22.23 -33.78
C THR A 2 -41.18 21.13 -32.76
N THR A 3 -40.50 20.08 -33.20
CA THR A 3 -40.00 18.97 -32.36
C THR A 3 -38.66 19.37 -31.76
N GLU A 4 -38.65 19.60 -30.46
CA GLU A 4 -37.41 19.77 -29.69
C GLU A 4 -36.70 18.37 -29.52
N GLY A 5 -35.51 18.28 -30.07
CA GLY A 5 -34.64 17.12 -29.91
C GLY A 5 -33.90 17.20 -28.60
N THR A 6 -34.17 16.27 -27.69
CA THR A 6 -33.45 16.09 -26.43
C THR A 6 -32.08 15.53 -26.72
N VAL A 7 -31.04 16.36 -26.59
CA VAL A 7 -29.62 15.90 -26.66
C VAL A 7 -29.27 15.27 -25.34
N THR A 8 -29.27 13.94 -25.28
CA THR A 8 -28.77 13.18 -24.13
C THR A 8 -27.26 13.31 -24.03
N ASN A 9 -26.78 13.85 -22.92
CA ASN A 9 -25.37 14.07 -22.64
C ASN A 9 -24.65 12.73 -22.31
N THR A 10 -24.17 12.03 -23.35
CA THR A 10 -23.46 10.75 -23.24
C THR A 10 -22.02 10.87 -22.69
N ARG A 11 -21.49 12.07 -22.53
CA ARG A 11 -20.12 12.29 -22.05
C ARG A 11 -19.92 12.05 -20.54
N GLY A 12 -20.98 12.13 -19.75
CA GLY A 12 -20.94 11.89 -18.31
C GLY A 12 -20.89 10.40 -17.93
N LEU A 13 -21.56 9.55 -18.71
CA LEU A 13 -21.63 8.11 -18.46
C LEU A 13 -20.28 7.38 -18.78
N ALA A 14 -19.59 7.80 -19.83
CA ALA A 14 -18.30 7.20 -20.21
C ALA A 14 -17.19 7.46 -19.17
N ARG A 15 -17.21 8.62 -18.49
CA ARG A 15 -16.22 8.95 -17.45
C ARG A 15 -16.46 8.20 -16.13
N GLY A 16 -17.71 7.94 -15.77
CA GLY A 16 -18.06 7.14 -14.58
C GLY A 16 -17.66 5.68 -14.73
N ILE A 17 -17.79 5.12 -15.93
CA ILE A 17 -17.42 3.73 -16.25
C ILE A 17 -15.89 3.53 -16.23
N LEU A 18 -15.09 4.53 -16.64
CA LEU A 18 -13.63 4.47 -16.60
C LEU A 18 -13.08 4.46 -15.16
N ILE A 19 -13.70 5.21 -14.24
CA ILE A 19 -13.29 5.20 -12.81
C ILE A 19 -13.67 3.87 -12.16
N ALA A 20 -14.85 3.33 -12.45
CA ALA A 20 -15.29 2.03 -11.93
C ALA A 20 -14.44 0.87 -12.50
N ALA A 21 -14.05 0.93 -13.77
CA ALA A 21 -13.16 -0.07 -14.38
C ALA A 21 -11.73 0.00 -13.81
N ALA A 22 -11.21 1.19 -13.49
CA ALA A 22 -9.93 1.35 -12.81
C ALA A 22 -9.99 0.79 -11.37
N CYS A 23 -11.09 1.01 -10.63
CA CYS A 23 -11.27 0.44 -9.29
C CYS A 23 -11.35 -1.09 -9.31
N SER A 24 -12.01 -1.70 -10.28
CA SER A 24 -12.07 -3.17 -10.39
C SER A 24 -10.74 -3.78 -10.85
N ALA A 25 -9.95 -3.09 -11.67
CA ALA A 25 -8.61 -3.51 -12.04
C ALA A 25 -7.62 -3.43 -10.87
N LEU A 26 -7.78 -2.46 -9.96
CA LEU A 26 -6.97 -2.33 -8.75
C LEU A 26 -7.26 -3.46 -7.75
N ALA A 27 -8.53 -3.89 -7.62
CA ALA A 27 -8.91 -5.00 -6.76
C ALA A 27 -8.38 -6.37 -7.24
N SER A 28 -8.15 -6.55 -8.55
CA SER A 28 -7.65 -7.81 -9.13
C SER A 28 -6.13 -8.02 -8.97
N HIS A 29 -5.40 -7.03 -8.47
CA HIS A 29 -3.96 -7.10 -8.22
C HIS A 29 -3.64 -6.92 -6.74
N ALA A 30 -4.54 -7.44 -5.87
CA ALA A 30 -4.25 -7.52 -4.45
C ALA A 30 -2.93 -8.26 -4.25
N GLN A 31 -2.10 -7.73 -3.37
CA GLN A 31 -0.87 -8.39 -2.93
C GLN A 31 -1.18 -9.83 -2.51
N VAL A 32 -0.62 -10.80 -3.23
CA VAL A 32 -0.91 -12.22 -2.99
C VAL A 32 0.30 -12.88 -2.34
N GLY A 33 0.16 -13.25 -1.08
CA GLY A 33 1.14 -14.08 -0.39
C GLY A 33 1.26 -15.47 -1.03
N PRO A 34 2.27 -16.26 -0.60
CA PRO A 34 2.42 -17.62 -1.12
C PRO A 34 1.18 -18.46 -0.85
N SER A 35 0.67 -19.11 -1.89
CA SER A 35 -0.46 -20.04 -1.80
C SER A 35 -0.14 -21.26 -0.91
N PRO A 36 -1.13 -22.02 -0.44
CA PRO A 36 -0.90 -23.25 0.30
C PRO A 36 -0.03 -24.26 -0.48
N ALA A 37 -0.21 -24.39 -1.78
CA ALA A 37 0.58 -25.28 -2.63
C ALA A 37 2.04 -24.81 -2.73
N GLU A 38 2.29 -23.50 -2.92
CA GLU A 38 3.63 -22.95 -2.91
C GLU A 38 4.32 -23.13 -1.57
N LYS A 39 3.61 -22.87 -0.45
CA LYS A 39 4.14 -23.07 0.90
C LYS A 39 4.57 -24.53 1.13
N ALA A 40 3.77 -25.48 0.65
CA ALA A 40 4.08 -26.91 0.75
C ALA A 40 5.27 -27.34 -0.12
N ALA A 41 5.48 -26.66 -1.26
CA ALA A 41 6.57 -26.95 -2.19
C ALA A 41 7.91 -26.30 -1.80
N TYR A 42 7.92 -25.33 -0.89
CA TYR A 42 9.13 -24.64 -0.47
C TYR A 42 10.14 -25.56 0.19
N LYS A 43 11.43 -25.28 -0.05
CA LYS A 43 12.59 -25.97 0.57
C LYS A 43 13.53 -24.92 1.16
N GLY A 44 14.56 -25.37 1.90
CA GLY A 44 15.60 -24.51 2.44
C GLY A 44 15.05 -23.32 3.24
N LEU A 45 15.61 -22.13 3.00
CA LEU A 45 15.24 -20.92 3.71
C LEU A 45 13.77 -20.49 3.52
N HIS A 46 13.17 -20.72 2.34
CA HIS A 46 11.74 -20.42 2.14
C HIS A 46 10.86 -21.31 3.03
N ALA A 47 11.14 -22.60 3.13
CA ALA A 47 10.39 -23.51 3.99
C ALA A 47 10.55 -23.16 5.48
N ALA A 48 11.77 -22.79 5.91
CA ALA A 48 12.03 -22.33 7.28
C ALA A 48 11.29 -21.00 7.57
N ALA A 49 11.25 -20.08 6.60
CA ALA A 49 10.54 -18.79 6.70
C ALA A 49 9.02 -18.99 6.83
N VAL A 50 8.43 -19.92 6.07
CA VAL A 50 6.97 -20.27 6.21
C VAL A 50 6.63 -20.74 7.62
N ARG A 51 7.54 -21.47 8.27
CA ARG A 51 7.32 -21.99 9.63
C ARG A 51 7.75 -21.01 10.74
N GLY A 52 8.39 -19.90 10.37
CA GLY A 52 8.96 -18.98 11.34
C GLY A 52 10.15 -19.55 12.13
N ASP A 53 10.82 -20.57 11.58
CA ASP A 53 11.85 -21.35 12.27
C ASP A 53 13.21 -20.64 12.21
N ALA A 54 13.41 -19.67 13.10
CA ALA A 54 14.64 -18.89 13.17
C ALA A 54 15.90 -19.76 13.47
N PRO A 55 15.88 -20.79 14.32
CA PRO A 55 16.99 -21.71 14.48
C PRO A 55 17.40 -22.42 13.19
N VAL A 56 16.43 -22.93 12.42
CA VAL A 56 16.68 -23.59 11.13
C VAL A 56 17.23 -22.59 10.12
N ILE A 57 16.71 -21.36 10.08
CA ILE A 57 17.26 -20.28 9.22
C ILE A 57 18.74 -20.08 9.51
N LYS A 58 19.12 -19.90 10.77
CA LYS A 58 20.53 -19.73 11.17
C LYS A 58 21.39 -20.92 10.75
N ALA A 59 20.89 -22.14 10.93
CA ALA A 59 21.61 -23.36 10.55
C ALA A 59 21.82 -23.49 9.04
N LEU A 60 20.83 -23.10 8.21
CA LEU A 60 20.93 -23.12 6.74
C LEU A 60 21.91 -22.05 6.24
N ILE A 61 21.87 -20.84 6.82
CA ILE A 61 22.84 -19.78 6.52
C ILE A 61 24.27 -20.23 6.86
N ALA A 62 24.47 -20.87 8.01
CA ALA A 62 25.79 -21.40 8.40
C ALA A 62 26.31 -22.50 7.44
N LYS A 63 25.41 -23.16 6.71
CA LYS A 63 25.75 -24.13 5.63
C LYS A 63 25.96 -23.44 4.27
N GLY A 64 25.87 -22.12 4.19
CA GLY A 64 26.15 -21.35 2.98
C GLY A 64 24.93 -21.01 2.12
N GLU A 65 23.69 -21.24 2.60
CA GLU A 65 22.51 -20.75 1.86
C GLU A 65 22.48 -19.21 1.85
N LYS A 66 22.15 -18.64 0.69
CA LYS A 66 22.07 -17.16 0.53
C LYS A 66 20.75 -16.64 1.06
N PRO A 67 20.74 -15.60 1.92
CA PRO A 67 19.52 -15.10 2.56
C PRO A 67 18.50 -14.50 1.57
N ASP A 68 18.97 -14.01 0.41
CA ASP A 68 18.12 -13.38 -0.63
C ASP A 68 17.79 -14.31 -1.81
N VAL A 69 17.86 -15.65 -1.61
CA VAL A 69 17.37 -16.61 -2.61
C VAL A 69 15.91 -16.29 -2.98
N ARG A 70 15.58 -16.42 -4.28
CA ARG A 70 14.27 -16.04 -4.80
C ARG A 70 13.45 -17.23 -5.28
N ASP A 71 12.14 -17.20 -4.99
CA ASP A 71 11.18 -18.13 -5.56
C ASP A 71 10.72 -17.72 -6.96
N GLY A 72 9.75 -18.46 -7.53
CA GLY A 72 9.18 -18.17 -8.85
C GLY A 72 8.45 -16.81 -8.96
N TYR A 73 8.14 -16.15 -7.86
CA TYR A 73 7.57 -14.80 -7.78
C TYR A 73 8.58 -13.75 -7.32
N ALA A 74 9.86 -14.08 -7.38
CA ALA A 74 10.96 -13.26 -6.90
C ALA A 74 10.86 -12.90 -5.40
N ARG A 75 10.04 -13.62 -4.62
CA ARG A 75 9.96 -13.44 -3.17
C ARG A 75 11.20 -14.03 -2.51
N THR A 76 11.82 -13.29 -1.61
CA THR A 76 12.89 -13.80 -0.74
C THR A 76 12.28 -14.51 0.49
N PRO A 77 13.08 -15.30 1.26
CA PRO A 77 12.62 -15.83 2.54
C PRO A 77 12.09 -14.75 3.49
N LEU A 78 12.65 -13.52 3.41
CA LEU A 78 12.20 -12.39 4.22
C LEU A 78 10.76 -11.95 3.86
N HIS A 79 10.40 -11.90 2.56
CA HIS A 79 9.01 -11.65 2.15
C HIS A 79 8.08 -12.73 2.69
N VAL A 80 8.48 -14.00 2.59
CA VAL A 80 7.68 -15.13 3.07
C VAL A 80 7.46 -15.06 4.58
N ALA A 81 8.50 -14.72 5.35
CA ALA A 81 8.40 -14.52 6.79
C ALA A 81 7.47 -13.33 7.14
N ALA A 82 7.54 -12.22 6.37
CA ALA A 82 6.67 -11.07 6.56
C ALA A 82 5.19 -11.39 6.28
N TYR A 83 4.89 -12.14 5.22
CA TYR A 83 3.53 -12.63 4.95
C TYR A 83 2.98 -13.53 6.06
N GLY A 84 3.84 -14.20 6.81
CA GLY A 84 3.47 -15.05 7.93
C GLY A 84 3.44 -14.35 9.29
N GLY A 85 3.88 -13.08 9.37
CA GLY A 85 4.07 -12.39 10.65
C GLY A 85 5.16 -13.01 11.53
N HIS A 86 6.13 -13.68 10.93
CA HIS A 86 7.17 -14.42 11.63
C HIS A 86 8.37 -13.53 12.00
N HIS A 87 8.19 -12.68 13.01
CA HIS A 87 9.12 -11.61 13.37
C HIS A 87 10.52 -12.10 13.70
N GLU A 88 10.68 -13.22 14.44
CA GLU A 88 11.99 -13.77 14.77
C GLU A 88 12.72 -14.32 13.53
N ALA A 89 11.98 -14.92 12.59
CA ALA A 89 12.54 -15.33 11.31
C ALA A 89 13.00 -14.12 10.47
N MET A 90 12.22 -13.03 10.47
CA MET A 90 12.60 -11.77 9.81
C MET A 90 13.90 -11.22 10.40
N ARG A 91 14.03 -11.14 11.74
CA ARG A 91 15.24 -10.71 12.43
C ARG A 91 16.44 -11.60 12.09
N ALA A 92 16.25 -12.90 12.10
CA ALA A 92 17.32 -13.86 11.78
C ALA A 92 17.82 -13.72 10.34
N LEU A 93 16.92 -13.52 9.38
CA LEU A 93 17.27 -13.32 7.97
C LEU A 93 18.03 -12.02 7.73
N VAL A 94 17.57 -10.89 8.30
CA VAL A 94 18.25 -9.59 8.15
C VAL A 94 19.60 -9.60 8.86
N ALA A 95 19.71 -10.21 10.05
CA ALA A 95 20.98 -10.40 10.74
C ALA A 95 21.99 -11.25 9.92
N ALA A 96 21.47 -12.12 9.03
CA ALA A 96 22.27 -12.90 8.08
C ALA A 96 22.56 -12.18 6.76
N GLY A 97 22.20 -10.89 6.64
CA GLY A 97 22.46 -10.08 5.47
C GLY A 97 21.34 -10.05 4.41
N ALA A 98 20.14 -10.52 4.73
CA ALA A 98 19.00 -10.32 3.83
C ALA A 98 18.72 -8.81 3.64
N ASN A 99 18.47 -8.42 2.40
CA ASN A 99 18.11 -7.03 2.06
C ASN A 99 16.67 -6.72 2.51
N PRO A 100 16.44 -5.85 3.53
CA PRO A 100 15.10 -5.52 3.99
C PRO A 100 14.28 -4.70 2.96
N ASN A 101 14.95 -4.10 1.97
CA ASN A 101 14.32 -3.31 0.91
C ASN A 101 14.20 -4.10 -0.41
N ALA A 102 14.39 -5.42 -0.39
CA ALA A 102 14.21 -6.24 -1.57
C ALA A 102 12.77 -6.13 -2.08
N LEU A 103 12.59 -6.07 -3.40
CA LEU A 103 11.28 -6.08 -4.05
C LEU A 103 11.02 -7.47 -4.64
N GLU A 104 9.79 -7.97 -4.48
CA GLU A 104 9.32 -9.16 -5.19
C GLU A 104 8.79 -8.80 -6.60
N ARG A 105 8.18 -9.73 -7.32
CA ARG A 105 7.76 -9.54 -8.73
C ARG A 105 6.84 -8.34 -8.96
N ASP A 106 5.89 -8.08 -8.07
CA ASP A 106 4.96 -6.96 -8.16
C ASP A 106 5.50 -5.69 -7.52
N ARG A 107 6.81 -5.69 -7.19
CA ARG A 107 7.57 -4.58 -6.60
C ARG A 107 7.13 -4.23 -5.18
N TYR A 108 6.60 -5.18 -4.42
CA TYR A 108 6.35 -4.98 -3.00
C TYR A 108 7.57 -5.37 -2.15
N ASP A 109 7.83 -4.56 -1.14
CA ASP A 109 8.76 -4.85 -0.04
C ASP A 109 7.97 -5.28 1.22
N ILE A 110 8.70 -5.64 2.28
CA ILE A 110 8.08 -6.12 3.52
C ILE A 110 7.27 -5.04 4.25
N ILE A 111 7.59 -3.75 4.09
CA ILE A 111 6.78 -2.64 4.62
C ILE A 111 5.44 -2.57 3.90
N THR A 112 5.45 -2.66 2.58
CA THR A 112 4.21 -2.62 1.78
C THR A 112 3.35 -3.85 2.05
N ILE A 113 3.98 -5.03 2.23
CA ILE A 113 3.30 -6.27 2.66
C ILE A 113 2.54 -6.04 3.98
N ALA A 114 3.22 -5.54 4.99
CA ALA A 114 2.63 -5.26 6.29
C ALA A 114 1.55 -4.15 6.21
N ALA A 115 1.77 -3.12 5.39
CA ALA A 115 0.84 -2.01 5.21
C ALA A 115 -0.49 -2.45 4.59
N VAL A 116 -0.45 -3.29 3.57
CA VAL A 116 -1.65 -3.86 2.92
C VAL A 116 -2.38 -4.82 3.86
N ALA A 117 -1.65 -5.63 4.63
CA ALA A 117 -2.24 -6.55 5.60
C ALA A 117 -2.83 -5.86 6.86
N ASN A 118 -2.63 -4.53 7.03
CA ASN A 118 -2.93 -3.81 8.26
C ASN A 118 -2.21 -4.41 9.49
N ASP A 119 -1.02 -4.97 9.27
CA ASP A 119 -0.23 -5.61 10.31
C ASP A 119 0.76 -4.62 10.91
N VAL A 120 0.32 -3.93 11.95
CA VAL A 120 1.12 -2.93 12.68
C VAL A 120 2.36 -3.56 13.34
N ALA A 121 2.26 -4.81 13.80
CA ALA A 121 3.37 -5.50 14.47
C ALA A 121 4.48 -5.84 13.47
N THR A 122 4.13 -6.42 12.32
CA THR A 122 5.08 -6.71 11.24
C THR A 122 5.67 -5.42 10.65
N LEU A 123 4.86 -4.36 10.49
CA LEU A 123 5.34 -3.06 10.04
C LEU A 123 6.40 -2.48 10.99
N LYS A 124 6.15 -2.54 12.30
CA LYS A 124 7.10 -2.07 13.31
C LYS A 124 8.43 -2.82 13.19
N VAL A 125 8.39 -4.15 13.10
CA VAL A 125 9.58 -4.98 12.94
C VAL A 125 10.31 -4.66 11.62
N ALA A 126 9.59 -4.48 10.52
CA ALA A 126 10.19 -4.13 9.23
C ALA A 126 10.96 -2.78 9.30
N LEU A 127 10.39 -1.77 9.96
CA LEU A 127 11.05 -0.48 10.18
C LEU A 127 12.29 -0.61 11.08
N GLU A 128 12.21 -1.38 12.16
CA GLU A 128 13.34 -1.68 13.05
C GLU A 128 14.50 -2.38 12.31
N LEU A 129 14.18 -3.20 11.32
CA LEU A 129 15.14 -3.92 10.48
C LEU A 129 15.75 -3.06 9.36
N GLY A 130 15.41 -1.77 9.28
CA GLY A 130 15.99 -0.83 8.33
C GLY A 130 15.28 -0.79 6.98
N CYS A 131 14.05 -1.30 6.89
CA CYS A 131 13.25 -1.09 5.71
C CYS A 131 12.80 0.38 5.61
N SER A 132 12.93 0.98 4.43
CA SER A 132 12.67 2.40 4.22
C SER A 132 11.19 2.68 3.91
N ALA A 133 10.55 3.52 4.73
CA ALA A 133 9.21 4.03 4.45
C ALA A 133 9.14 4.93 3.18
N LYS A 134 10.28 5.26 2.58
CA LYS A 134 10.39 6.09 1.37
C LYS A 134 10.46 5.26 0.08
N ASN A 135 10.49 3.94 0.16
CA ASN A 135 10.58 3.08 -1.00
C ASN A 135 9.40 3.30 -1.95
N ILE A 136 9.72 3.38 -3.24
CA ILE A 136 8.71 3.35 -4.30
C ILE A 136 8.45 1.89 -4.64
N THR A 137 7.24 1.46 -4.40
CA THR A 137 6.79 0.08 -4.50
C THR A 137 5.58 -0.03 -5.41
N SER A 138 5.13 -1.25 -5.69
CA SER A 138 4.03 -1.56 -6.59
C SER A 138 4.27 -1.17 -8.05
N ARG A 139 3.49 -1.77 -8.95
CA ARG A 139 3.48 -1.43 -10.40
C ARG A 139 2.90 -0.04 -10.69
N TYR A 140 2.30 0.58 -9.70
CA TYR A 140 1.73 1.93 -9.79
C TYR A 140 2.70 3.02 -9.33
N ASP A 141 3.98 2.70 -9.08
CA ASP A 141 4.97 3.61 -8.51
C ASP A 141 4.47 4.31 -7.23
N GLY A 142 3.68 3.58 -6.45
CA GLY A 142 3.16 4.03 -5.16
C GLY A 142 4.19 3.86 -4.04
N THR A 143 3.75 4.11 -2.82
CA THR A 143 4.50 3.86 -1.59
C THR A 143 3.63 3.04 -0.63
N ALA A 144 4.23 2.49 0.43
CA ALA A 144 3.46 1.82 1.49
C ALA A 144 2.41 2.75 2.11
N LEU A 145 2.69 4.07 2.19
CA LEU A 145 1.74 5.08 2.67
C LEU A 145 0.51 5.19 1.77
N ILE A 146 0.71 5.21 0.45
CA ILE A 146 -0.38 5.21 -0.53
C ILE A 146 -1.23 3.94 -0.39
N ALA A 147 -0.60 2.76 -0.31
CA ALA A 147 -1.31 1.49 -0.14
C ALA A 147 -2.13 1.43 1.15
N ALA A 148 -1.57 1.91 2.27
CA ALA A 148 -2.29 1.99 3.54
C ALA A 148 -3.46 2.99 3.50
N ALA A 149 -3.29 4.14 2.83
CA ALA A 149 -4.32 5.16 2.68
C ALA A 149 -5.49 4.67 1.82
N HIS A 150 -5.21 3.99 0.71
CA HIS A 150 -6.19 3.30 -0.13
C HIS A 150 -7.13 2.40 0.69
N LEU A 151 -6.56 1.63 1.62
CA LEU A 151 -7.28 0.63 2.41
C LEU A 151 -7.90 1.19 3.70
N GLY A 152 -7.63 2.45 4.02
CA GLY A 152 -8.12 3.09 5.25
C GLY A 152 -7.46 2.55 6.52
N HIS A 153 -6.18 2.21 6.47
CA HIS A 153 -5.42 1.64 7.59
C HIS A 153 -4.77 2.74 8.44
N ALA A 154 -5.56 3.52 9.15
CA ALA A 154 -5.12 4.74 9.84
C ALA A 154 -3.95 4.54 10.82
N ALA A 155 -3.89 3.43 11.56
CA ALA A 155 -2.79 3.12 12.46
C ALA A 155 -1.46 2.91 11.71
N VAL A 156 -1.52 2.18 10.59
CA VAL A 156 -0.38 1.96 9.69
C VAL A 156 0.06 3.27 9.05
N VAL A 157 -0.88 4.10 8.60
CA VAL A 157 -0.61 5.43 8.03
C VAL A 157 0.15 6.30 9.03
N ARG A 158 -0.29 6.39 10.29
CA ARG A 158 0.43 7.15 11.33
C ARG A 158 1.84 6.63 11.56
N MET A 159 2.02 5.32 11.60
CA MET A 159 3.35 4.73 11.78
C MET A 159 4.29 5.03 10.62
N LEU A 160 3.80 4.93 9.37
CA LEU A 160 4.58 5.27 8.18
C LEU A 160 4.94 6.76 8.13
N ILE A 161 4.01 7.64 8.52
CA ILE A 161 4.27 9.08 8.66
C ILE A 161 5.39 9.32 9.67
N GLY A 162 5.31 8.70 10.85
CA GLY A 162 6.35 8.78 11.88
C GLY A 162 7.70 8.24 11.44
N ALA A 163 7.73 7.32 10.47
CA ALA A 163 8.93 6.79 9.83
C ALA A 163 9.42 7.63 8.65
N GLY A 164 8.82 8.79 8.38
CA GLY A 164 9.24 9.72 7.34
C GLY A 164 8.79 9.33 5.93
N ALA A 165 7.68 8.61 5.78
CA ALA A 165 7.08 8.33 4.48
C ALA A 165 6.75 9.65 3.74
N PRO A 166 6.97 9.74 2.41
CA PRO A 166 6.69 10.95 1.66
C PRO A 166 5.18 11.17 1.54
N LEU A 167 4.68 12.24 2.17
CA LEU A 167 3.24 12.56 2.23
C LEU A 167 2.65 12.85 0.85
N ASP A 168 3.41 13.57 0.02
CA ASP A 168 2.96 14.13 -1.24
C ASP A 168 3.52 13.40 -2.46
N HIS A 169 4.02 12.17 -2.28
CA HIS A 169 4.41 11.34 -3.41
C HIS A 169 3.21 11.10 -4.33
N VAL A 170 3.42 11.33 -5.62
CA VAL A 170 2.40 11.14 -6.67
C VAL A 170 2.71 9.86 -7.43
N ASN A 171 1.82 8.90 -7.40
CA ASN A 171 1.97 7.65 -8.14
C ASN A 171 1.72 7.83 -9.65
N ASN A 172 1.91 6.76 -10.43
CA ASN A 172 1.70 6.82 -11.89
C ASN A 172 0.23 6.92 -12.33
N LEU A 173 -0.73 6.93 -11.39
CA LEU A 173 -2.13 7.29 -11.63
C LEU A 173 -2.37 8.80 -11.45
N GLY A 174 -1.38 9.53 -10.92
CA GLY A 174 -1.49 10.95 -10.59
C GLY A 174 -2.13 11.21 -9.22
N TRP A 175 -2.04 10.25 -8.29
CA TRP A 175 -2.66 10.33 -6.98
C TRP A 175 -1.65 10.30 -5.85
N THR A 176 -1.89 11.14 -4.85
CA THR A 176 -1.22 11.10 -3.55
C THR A 176 -1.96 10.14 -2.61
N ALA A 177 -1.37 9.84 -1.45
CA ALA A 177 -2.04 9.10 -0.38
C ALA A 177 -3.36 9.76 0.05
N LEU A 178 -3.40 11.10 0.09
CA LEU A 178 -4.59 11.88 0.40
C LEU A 178 -5.69 11.67 -0.64
N ILE A 179 -5.36 11.76 -1.93
CA ILE A 179 -6.30 11.53 -3.04
C ILE A 179 -6.79 10.07 -3.02
N GLU A 180 -5.90 9.08 -2.82
CA GLU A 180 -6.31 7.67 -2.79
C GLU A 180 -7.30 7.36 -1.66
N SER A 181 -7.12 7.96 -0.47
CA SER A 181 -8.06 7.79 0.65
C SER A 181 -9.47 8.29 0.32
N ILE A 182 -9.59 9.23 -0.62
CA ILE A 182 -10.87 9.77 -1.10
C ILE A 182 -11.39 8.95 -2.27
N VAL A 183 -10.58 8.78 -3.33
CA VAL A 183 -11.02 8.19 -4.61
C VAL A 183 -11.35 6.72 -4.47
N LEU A 184 -10.57 5.98 -3.72
CA LEU A 184 -10.75 4.54 -3.48
C LEU A 184 -11.44 4.23 -2.15
N GLY A 185 -11.50 5.22 -1.26
CA GLY A 185 -12.23 5.15 -0.01
C GLY A 185 -13.75 5.16 -0.19
N ASN A 186 -14.46 4.89 0.88
CA ASN A 186 -15.92 4.89 0.94
C ASN A 186 -16.51 6.04 1.78
N GLY A 187 -15.67 6.99 2.23
CA GLY A 187 -16.06 8.11 3.10
C GLY A 187 -16.42 7.71 4.54
N GLY A 188 -16.33 6.43 4.88
CA GLY A 188 -16.60 5.93 6.23
C GLY A 188 -15.48 6.24 7.23
N PRO A 189 -15.68 5.88 8.53
CA PRO A 189 -14.79 6.27 9.62
C PRO A 189 -13.31 5.92 9.38
N ARG A 190 -13.01 4.75 8.82
CA ARG A 190 -11.64 4.30 8.56
C ARG A 190 -10.89 5.24 7.60
N HIS A 191 -11.52 5.57 6.45
CA HIS A 191 -10.90 6.45 5.46
C HIS A 191 -10.89 7.91 5.92
N THR A 192 -11.92 8.36 6.65
CA THR A 192 -11.95 9.69 7.26
C THR A 192 -10.83 9.88 8.28
N GLU A 193 -10.57 8.87 9.13
CA GLU A 193 -9.48 8.89 10.09
C GLU A 193 -8.10 8.83 9.40
N THR A 194 -7.99 8.09 8.30
CA THR A 194 -6.79 8.06 7.47
C THR A 194 -6.50 9.43 6.83
N LEU A 195 -7.51 10.05 6.22
CA LEU A 195 -7.40 11.41 5.67
C LEU A 195 -7.00 12.41 6.75
N LYS A 196 -7.63 12.33 7.93
CA LYS A 196 -7.30 13.18 9.07
C LYS A 196 -5.82 13.04 9.46
N ALA A 197 -5.30 11.81 9.58
CA ALA A 197 -3.91 11.58 9.91
C ALA A 197 -2.94 12.19 8.88
N LEU A 198 -3.25 12.09 7.58
CA LEU A 198 -2.46 12.71 6.51
C LEU A 198 -2.48 14.24 6.58
N VAL A 199 -3.67 14.83 6.79
CA VAL A 199 -3.84 16.28 6.93
C VAL A 199 -3.10 16.82 8.16
N GLU A 200 -3.24 16.16 9.31
CA GLU A 200 -2.55 16.54 10.55
C GLU A 200 -1.03 16.46 10.44
N ALA A 201 -0.53 15.56 9.59
CA ALA A 201 0.90 15.44 9.29
C ALA A 201 1.41 16.48 8.28
N GLY A 202 0.55 17.31 7.72
CA GLY A 202 0.93 18.36 6.78
C GLY A 202 0.95 17.95 5.31
N ALA A 203 0.22 16.90 4.92
CA ALA A 203 0.03 16.57 3.50
C ALA A 203 -0.57 17.78 2.74
N ASN A 204 -0.09 18.03 1.53
CA ASN A 204 -0.58 19.14 0.72
C ASN A 204 -2.02 18.89 0.23
N VAL A 205 -2.97 19.55 0.89
CA VAL A 205 -4.41 19.42 0.62
C VAL A 205 -4.86 20.02 -0.72
N ASN A 206 -3.97 20.72 -1.44
CA ASN A 206 -4.25 21.40 -2.71
C ASN A 206 -3.57 20.73 -3.92
N LEU A 207 -2.80 19.64 -3.74
CA LEU A 207 -2.28 18.89 -4.88
C LEU A 207 -3.43 18.25 -5.64
N ALA A 208 -3.57 18.65 -6.91
CA ALA A 208 -4.62 18.13 -7.78
C ALA A 208 -4.17 16.82 -8.48
N ASP A 209 -5.13 16.02 -8.86
CA ASP A 209 -4.92 14.87 -9.75
C ASP A 209 -4.63 15.32 -11.19
N ARG A 210 -4.37 14.36 -12.10
CA ARG A 210 -4.10 14.61 -13.53
C ARG A 210 -5.24 15.33 -14.26
N ASN A 211 -6.45 15.37 -13.68
CA ASN A 211 -7.61 16.06 -14.23
C ASN A 211 -7.81 17.45 -13.60
N GLY A 212 -6.84 17.94 -12.82
CA GLY A 212 -6.91 19.20 -12.11
C GLY A 212 -7.90 19.19 -10.93
N GLN A 213 -8.31 18.01 -10.44
CA GLN A 213 -9.25 17.92 -9.32
C GLN A 213 -8.51 17.87 -7.99
N THR A 214 -8.75 18.85 -7.13
CA THR A 214 -8.18 18.88 -5.78
C THR A 214 -8.86 17.86 -4.87
N PRO A 215 -8.22 17.45 -3.75
CA PRO A 215 -8.82 16.58 -2.74
C PRO A 215 -10.20 17.07 -2.29
N LEU A 216 -10.36 18.40 -2.10
CA LEU A 216 -11.64 18.99 -1.70
C LEU A 216 -12.72 18.79 -2.78
N THR A 217 -12.38 19.04 -4.06
CA THR A 217 -13.30 18.80 -5.17
C THR A 217 -13.72 17.35 -5.27
N LEU A 218 -12.78 16.42 -5.10
CA LEU A 218 -13.05 14.97 -5.13
C LEU A 218 -13.97 14.56 -3.97
N ALA A 219 -13.71 15.03 -2.74
CA ALA A 219 -14.52 14.72 -1.56
C ALA A 219 -15.95 15.26 -1.69
N ARG A 220 -16.12 16.50 -2.19
CA ARG A 220 -17.43 17.11 -2.47
C ARG A 220 -18.23 16.33 -3.50
N ARG A 221 -17.61 15.94 -4.62
CA ARG A 221 -18.26 15.12 -5.67
C ARG A 221 -18.73 13.77 -5.19
N ARG A 222 -18.05 13.20 -4.17
CA ARG A 222 -18.42 11.92 -3.56
C ARG A 222 -19.40 12.07 -2.39
N GLY A 223 -19.73 13.28 -1.99
CA GLY A 223 -20.62 13.55 -0.85
C GLY A 223 -20.02 13.18 0.51
N PHE A 224 -18.69 13.16 0.64
CA PHE A 224 -17.99 12.78 1.87
C PHE A 224 -17.89 13.95 2.85
N VAL A 225 -19.00 14.27 3.49
CA VAL A 225 -19.20 15.49 4.30
C VAL A 225 -18.11 15.70 5.36
N GLU A 226 -17.74 14.65 6.10
CA GLU A 226 -16.71 14.77 7.15
C GLU A 226 -15.30 15.00 6.57
N MET A 227 -14.98 14.39 5.43
CA MET A 227 -13.72 14.66 4.73
C MET A 227 -13.67 16.08 4.19
N VAL A 228 -14.78 16.60 3.66
CA VAL A 228 -14.90 18.00 3.21
C VAL A 228 -14.60 18.96 4.35
N LYS A 229 -15.24 18.78 5.51
CA LYS A 229 -14.99 19.62 6.71
C LYS A 229 -13.51 19.59 7.14
N LEU A 230 -12.87 18.42 7.12
CA LEU A 230 -11.46 18.29 7.49
C LEU A 230 -10.55 19.03 6.51
N LEU A 231 -10.80 18.90 5.21
CA LEU A 231 -10.03 19.56 4.16
C LEU A 231 -10.20 21.10 4.20
N GLU A 232 -11.42 21.58 4.38
CA GLU A 232 -11.70 23.02 4.50
C GLU A 232 -11.01 23.65 5.72
N ARG A 233 -11.04 22.98 6.87
CA ARG A 233 -10.30 23.41 8.08
C ARG A 233 -8.80 23.45 7.86
N ALA A 234 -8.28 22.61 7.00
CA ALA A 234 -6.87 22.58 6.62
C ALA A 234 -6.49 23.58 5.51
N GLY A 235 -7.42 24.42 5.08
CA GLY A 235 -7.18 25.45 4.07
C GLY A 235 -7.22 24.93 2.62
N ALA A 236 -7.89 23.82 2.35
CA ALA A 236 -8.11 23.34 0.99
C ALA A 236 -9.02 24.30 0.20
N ARG A 237 -8.70 24.43 -1.11
CA ARG A 237 -9.38 25.36 -2.04
C ARG A 237 -9.92 24.64 -3.26
#